data_8c8a8c6e0c2a2a4571551f69721d2ba8
#
_entry.id   8c8a8c6e0c2a2a4571551f69721d2ba8
#
_cell.length_a   1.000
_cell.length_b   1.000
_cell.length_c   1.000
_cell.angle_alpha   90.00
_cell.angle_beta   90.00
_cell.angle_gamma   90.00
#
_symmetry.space_group_name_H-M   'P 1'
#
loop_
_entity.id
_entity.type
_entity.pdbx_description
1 polymer ?
#
loop_
_entity_poly.entity_id
_entity_poly.type
_entity_poly.pdbx_seq_one_letter_code
_entity_poly.pdbx_strand_id
1 'polypeptide(L)'
;MSLLRAVLPLALLLLAGCPQEPAATAPAGDAAVGGKPMSTEPVINGRAYYLERIKIPPGADFTVQLIDNQLADTPDAVIATTTLEDVAGPPYEFALLYDPAKLRPNGQYGLSANLRGVDGNLLFVTDTRVPVTPGDDKVVEFRMTRVSVPVSPFVQNSLPRWSA
;
A
#
# COMPACT_ATOMS: atom_id res chain seq x y z
N MET A 1 10.36 38.39 72.51
CA MET A 1 11.43 37.95 73.43
C MET A 1 12.21 36.95 72.64
N SER A 2 13.35 37.43 72.30
CA SER A 2 14.70 36.89 72.56
C SER A 2 15.07 35.79 71.58
N LEU A 3 15.91 36.13 70.68
CA LEU A 3 17.40 36.07 70.68
C LEU A 3 17.87 34.63 70.34
N LEU A 4 18.77 34.31 69.57
CA LEU A 4 19.97 34.96 69.04
C LEU A 4 20.91 33.81 68.59
N ARG A 5 21.71 34.10 67.57
CA ARG A 5 23.03 33.57 67.28
C ARG A 5 23.17 32.20 66.65
N ALA A 6 23.52 32.17 65.44
CA ALA A 6 24.88 32.34 64.86
C ALA A 6 25.84 31.25 65.30
N VAL A 7 26.35 30.54 64.33
CA VAL A 7 27.79 30.30 64.14
C VAL A 7 28.01 29.51 62.85
N LEU A 8 28.73 30.12 61.93
CA LEU A 8 29.50 29.50 60.84
C LEU A 8 30.76 28.87 61.45
N PRO A 9 31.32 27.82 60.95
CA PRO A 9 32.40 27.88 59.98
C PRO A 9 32.34 26.82 58.90
N LEU A 10 32.65 27.14 57.65
CA LEU A 10 33.95 27.15 56.98
C LEU A 10 34.71 25.81 57.05
N ALA A 11 34.79 25.13 55.97
CA ALA A 11 35.93 24.40 55.42
C ALA A 11 35.48 23.51 54.29
N LEU A 12 35.92 23.80 53.19
CA LEU A 12 37.10 23.33 52.45
C LEU A 12 36.79 22.27 51.38
N LEU A 13 36.93 22.70 50.15
CA LEU A 13 37.52 22.02 49.00
C LEU A 13 37.50 20.50 48.99
N LEU A 14 37.00 19.97 47.91
CA LEU A 14 37.74 19.11 47.02
C LEU A 14 37.02 18.99 45.68
N LEU A 15 37.68 19.48 44.68
CA LEU A 15 37.71 19.07 43.29
C LEU A 15 37.34 17.60 43.11
N ALA A 16 36.50 17.34 42.17
CA ALA A 16 36.81 16.34 41.15
C ALA A 16 35.60 16.12 40.25
N GLY A 17 35.80 16.34 39.00
CA GLY A 17 35.18 15.54 37.96
C GLY A 17 33.80 15.98 37.49
N CYS A 18 33.76 17.00 36.66
CA CYS A 18 32.80 17.02 35.57
C CYS A 18 33.11 15.84 34.65
N PRO A 19 32.22 14.86 34.50
CA PRO A 19 32.21 14.12 33.26
C PRO A 19 31.69 15.06 32.19
N GLN A 20 32.58 15.49 31.36
CA GLN A 20 32.35 16.18 30.12
C GLN A 20 31.51 15.23 29.27
N GLU A 21 30.25 15.54 29.15
CA GLU A 21 29.36 14.96 28.17
C GLU A 21 29.95 15.22 26.78
N PRO A 22 30.35 14.20 26.03
CA PRO A 22 30.77 14.44 24.66
C PRO A 22 29.50 14.91 23.93
N ALA A 23 29.58 16.15 23.45
CA ALA A 23 28.67 16.66 22.45
C ALA A 23 28.65 15.64 21.30
N ALA A 24 27.65 14.81 21.29
CA ALA A 24 27.33 13.96 20.16
C ALA A 24 26.97 14.89 19.02
N THR A 25 27.92 15.11 18.16
CA THR A 25 27.72 15.59 16.81
C THR A 25 26.63 14.72 16.20
N ALA A 26 25.45 15.29 16.03
CA ALA A 26 24.39 14.68 15.26
C ALA A 26 24.91 14.49 13.82
N PRO A 27 24.98 13.28 13.31
CA PRO A 27 25.08 13.10 11.87
C PRO A 27 23.76 13.56 11.26
N ALA A 28 23.88 14.58 10.43
CA ALA A 28 22.83 15.04 9.57
C ALA A 28 22.33 13.87 8.71
N GLY A 29 21.02 13.66 8.78
CA GLY A 29 20.24 13.23 7.66
C GLY A 29 20.60 11.90 7.02
N ASP A 30 20.26 10.80 7.67
CA ASP A 30 19.70 9.69 6.92
C ASP A 30 18.19 9.84 7.02
N ALA A 31 17.60 10.20 5.89
CA ALA A 31 16.18 10.04 5.69
C ALA A 31 15.89 8.56 5.93
N ALA A 32 15.39 8.26 7.12
CA ALA A 32 14.83 6.96 7.42
C ALA A 32 13.77 6.72 6.37
N VAL A 33 14.14 6.02 5.32
CA VAL A 33 13.22 5.21 4.56
C VAL A 33 12.48 4.43 5.62
N GLY A 34 11.22 4.79 5.81
CA GLY A 34 10.33 4.16 6.77
C GLY A 34 10.27 2.67 6.47
N GLY A 35 11.17 1.92 7.07
CA GLY A 35 11.09 0.50 7.15
C GLY A 35 9.81 0.17 7.89
N LYS A 36 8.77 -0.10 7.14
CA LYS A 36 7.56 -0.73 7.65
C LYS A 36 8.03 -1.95 8.44
N PRO A 37 7.57 -2.14 9.70
CA PRO A 37 7.96 -3.30 10.48
C PRO A 37 7.71 -4.54 9.62
N MET A 38 8.72 -5.38 9.48
CA MET A 38 8.59 -6.67 8.81
C MET A 38 7.54 -7.45 9.58
N SER A 39 6.32 -7.44 9.04
CA SER A 39 5.29 -8.37 9.47
C SER A 39 5.84 -9.76 9.23
N THR A 40 5.80 -10.60 10.27
CA THR A 40 6.16 -12.03 10.17
C THR A 40 5.14 -12.78 9.29
N GLU A 41 4.07 -12.12 8.89
CA GLU A 41 3.07 -12.65 7.98
C GLU A 41 3.59 -12.67 6.55
N PRO A 42 3.38 -13.75 5.83
CA PRO A 42 3.81 -13.88 4.45
C PRO A 42 3.14 -12.83 3.57
N VAL A 43 3.93 -12.19 2.73
CA VAL A 43 3.53 -11.06 1.90
C VAL A 43 3.97 -11.27 0.45
N ILE A 44 3.12 -10.90 -0.48
CA ILE A 44 3.46 -10.80 -1.90
C ILE A 44 3.65 -9.32 -2.22
N ASN A 45 4.88 -8.95 -2.57
CA ASN A 45 5.19 -7.60 -3.01
C ASN A 45 5.08 -7.51 -4.52
N GLY A 46 4.51 -6.41 -5.00
CA GLY A 46 4.36 -6.25 -6.43
C GLY A 46 4.21 -4.81 -6.86
N ARG A 47 4.24 -4.65 -8.18
CA ARG A 47 4.10 -3.37 -8.86
C ARG A 47 3.23 -3.53 -10.08
N ALA A 48 2.15 -2.74 -10.16
CA ALA A 48 1.26 -2.71 -11.31
C ALA A 48 1.43 -1.41 -12.09
N TYR A 49 1.30 -1.48 -13.40
CA TYR A 49 1.39 -0.31 -14.27
C TYR A 49 0.48 -0.43 -15.49
N TYR A 50 0.24 0.68 -16.17
CA TYR A 50 -0.37 0.73 -17.50
C TYR A 50 0.47 1.64 -18.42
N LEU A 51 0.31 1.50 -19.72
CA LEU A 51 1.13 2.23 -20.70
C LEU A 51 0.44 3.47 -21.25
N GLU A 52 -0.83 3.61 -21.06
CA GLU A 52 -1.63 4.73 -21.56
C GLU A 52 -1.26 6.02 -20.82
N ARG A 53 -1.09 7.09 -21.57
CA ARG A 53 -0.79 8.42 -21.04
C ARG A 53 -2.08 9.12 -20.59
N ILE A 54 -2.72 8.58 -19.59
CA ILE A 54 -3.96 9.08 -19.03
C ILE A 54 -3.72 9.52 -17.59
N LYS A 55 -4.23 10.69 -17.25
CA LYS A 55 -4.24 11.14 -15.86
C LYS A 55 -5.44 10.49 -15.15
N ILE A 56 -5.17 9.80 -14.08
CA ILE A 56 -6.21 9.24 -13.22
C ILE A 56 -6.83 10.36 -12.39
N PRO A 57 -8.17 10.45 -12.31
CA PRO A 57 -8.83 11.38 -11.41
C PRO A 57 -8.49 11.09 -9.95
N PRO A 58 -8.44 12.12 -9.08
CA PRO A 58 -8.30 11.91 -7.65
C PRO A 58 -9.43 11.02 -7.09
N GLY A 59 -9.15 10.25 -6.03
CA GLY A 59 -10.12 9.34 -5.42
C GLY A 59 -10.28 8.03 -6.18
N ALA A 60 -9.29 7.63 -6.97
CA ALA A 60 -9.26 6.32 -7.59
C ALA A 60 -8.68 5.27 -6.64
N ASP A 61 -9.24 4.06 -6.66
CA ASP A 61 -8.83 2.95 -5.82
C ASP A 61 -8.23 1.83 -6.66
N PHE A 62 -7.08 1.36 -6.21
CA PHE A 62 -6.37 0.23 -6.81
C PHE A 62 -6.50 -0.99 -5.90
N THR A 63 -7.12 -2.04 -6.39
CA THR A 63 -7.34 -3.31 -5.66
C THR A 63 -6.58 -4.44 -6.31
N VAL A 64 -5.88 -5.23 -5.49
CA VAL A 64 -5.20 -6.48 -5.89
C VAL A 64 -5.75 -7.63 -5.08
N GLN A 65 -5.97 -8.76 -5.73
CA GLN A 65 -6.48 -9.99 -5.13
C GLN A 65 -5.57 -11.17 -5.47
N LEU A 66 -5.30 -12.01 -4.47
CA LEU A 66 -4.71 -13.33 -4.65
C LEU A 66 -5.83 -14.34 -4.83
N ILE A 67 -5.79 -15.07 -5.93
CA ILE A 67 -6.88 -15.98 -6.32
C ILE A 67 -6.32 -17.39 -6.57
N ASP A 68 -7.00 -18.41 -6.05
CA ASP A 68 -6.76 -19.79 -6.42
C ASP A 68 -7.46 -20.10 -7.75
N ASN A 69 -6.65 -20.31 -8.79
CA ASN A 69 -7.13 -20.55 -10.14
C ASN A 69 -7.87 -21.91 -10.30
N GLN A 70 -7.72 -22.81 -9.34
CA GLN A 70 -8.38 -24.11 -9.35
C GLN A 70 -9.80 -24.05 -8.78
N LEU A 71 -10.14 -22.98 -8.04
CA LEU A 71 -11.46 -22.74 -7.47
C LEU A 71 -12.27 -21.74 -8.30
N ALA A 72 -11.98 -21.62 -9.57
CA ALA A 72 -12.54 -20.58 -10.45
C ALA A 72 -14.02 -20.25 -10.16
N ASP A 73 -14.29 -18.94 -10.03
CA ASP A 73 -15.62 -18.33 -9.91
C ASP A 73 -16.40 -18.65 -8.63
N THR A 74 -15.76 -19.18 -7.61
CA THR A 74 -16.35 -19.31 -6.27
C THR A 74 -15.85 -18.19 -5.35
N PRO A 75 -16.61 -17.77 -4.35
CA PRO A 75 -16.16 -16.79 -3.35
C PRO A 75 -14.89 -17.23 -2.61
N ASP A 76 -14.73 -18.56 -2.43
CA ASP A 76 -13.58 -19.15 -1.73
C ASP A 76 -12.28 -19.11 -2.57
N ALA A 77 -12.37 -18.75 -3.84
CA ALA A 77 -11.20 -18.58 -4.69
C ALA A 77 -10.35 -17.38 -4.27
N VAL A 78 -10.94 -16.37 -3.64
CA VAL A 78 -10.21 -15.17 -3.19
C VAL A 78 -9.56 -15.42 -1.84
N ILE A 79 -8.24 -15.54 -1.83
CA ILE A 79 -7.45 -15.84 -0.64
C ILE A 79 -7.14 -14.58 0.18
N ALA A 80 -6.77 -13.51 -0.52
CA ALA A 80 -6.44 -12.24 0.09
C ALA A 80 -6.76 -11.08 -0.85
N THR A 81 -7.00 -9.91 -0.27
CA THR A 81 -7.29 -8.67 -1.00
C THR A 81 -6.56 -7.51 -0.33
N THR A 82 -5.97 -6.64 -1.13
CA THR A 82 -5.40 -5.37 -0.69
C THR A 82 -5.93 -4.26 -1.57
N THR A 83 -6.34 -3.14 -0.96
CA THR A 83 -6.78 -1.94 -1.68
C THR A 83 -5.90 -0.76 -1.27
N LEU A 84 -5.43 -0.01 -2.26
CA LEU A 84 -4.78 1.27 -2.10
C LEU A 84 -5.77 2.34 -2.53
N GLU A 85 -6.14 3.19 -1.59
CA GLU A 85 -7.12 4.26 -1.81
C GLU A 85 -6.42 5.54 -2.32
N ASP A 86 -7.16 6.36 -3.06
CA ASP A 86 -6.73 7.67 -3.56
C ASP A 86 -5.39 7.63 -4.32
N VAL A 87 -5.24 6.65 -5.20
CA VAL A 87 -4.02 6.51 -5.98
C VAL A 87 -3.99 7.52 -7.13
N ALA A 88 -2.82 8.12 -7.37
CA ALA A 88 -2.67 9.17 -8.40
C ALA A 88 -2.31 8.59 -9.77
N GLY A 89 -1.29 7.73 -9.84
CA GLY A 89 -0.80 7.18 -11.11
C GLY A 89 0.23 6.08 -10.90
N PRO A 90 0.51 5.32 -11.97
CA PRO A 90 1.45 4.21 -11.89
C PRO A 90 2.90 4.69 -11.69
N PRO A 91 3.78 3.84 -11.14
CA PRO A 91 3.53 2.47 -10.71
C PRO A 91 2.77 2.39 -9.39
N TYR A 92 1.84 1.43 -9.28
CA TYR A 92 1.14 1.12 -8.04
C TYR A 92 1.90 0.02 -7.30
N GLU A 93 2.63 0.40 -6.27
CA GLU A 93 3.36 -0.55 -5.43
C GLU A 93 2.44 -1.07 -4.34
N PHE A 94 2.39 -2.39 -4.18
CA PHE A 94 1.53 -3.03 -3.20
C PHE A 94 2.25 -4.12 -2.40
N ALA A 95 1.74 -4.35 -1.21
CA ALA A 95 2.10 -5.46 -0.34
C ALA A 95 0.82 -6.21 0.02
N LEU A 96 0.66 -7.41 -0.51
CA LEU A 96 -0.51 -8.24 -0.29
C LEU A 96 -0.21 -9.29 0.77
N LEU A 97 -0.71 -9.06 1.98
CA LEU A 97 -0.64 -10.01 3.09
C LEU A 97 -1.64 -11.14 2.85
N TYR A 98 -1.24 -12.37 3.10
CA TYR A 98 -2.12 -13.53 2.95
C TYR A 98 -1.94 -14.52 4.10
N ASP A 99 -2.97 -15.31 4.35
CA ASP A 99 -2.96 -16.39 5.33
C ASP A 99 -2.50 -17.69 4.67
N PRO A 100 -1.35 -18.27 5.08
CA PRO A 100 -0.86 -19.52 4.55
C PRO A 100 -1.81 -20.71 4.76
N ALA A 101 -2.64 -20.65 5.81
CA ALA A 101 -3.60 -21.71 6.10
C ALA A 101 -4.70 -21.82 5.03
N LYS A 102 -4.91 -20.77 4.25
CA LYS A 102 -5.84 -20.76 3.11
C LYS A 102 -5.24 -21.32 1.82
N LEU A 103 -3.93 -21.54 1.82
CA LEU A 103 -3.27 -22.11 0.65
C LEU A 103 -3.47 -23.62 0.62
N ARG A 104 -3.85 -24.13 -0.55
CA ARG A 104 -4.02 -25.56 -0.77
C ARG A 104 -2.71 -26.20 -1.21
N PRO A 105 -2.44 -27.46 -0.82
CA PRO A 105 -1.34 -28.21 -1.39
C PRO A 105 -1.48 -28.29 -2.92
N ASN A 106 -0.42 -27.95 -3.66
CA ASN A 106 -0.40 -27.89 -5.13
C ASN A 106 -1.41 -26.90 -5.74
N GLY A 107 -1.84 -25.86 -4.99
CA GLY A 107 -2.68 -24.79 -5.49
C GLY A 107 -1.98 -24.00 -6.60
N GLN A 108 -2.76 -23.51 -7.55
CA GLN A 108 -2.30 -22.61 -8.60
C GLN A 108 -2.83 -21.21 -8.34
N TYR A 109 -1.95 -20.30 -8.02
CA TYR A 109 -2.34 -18.95 -7.59
C TYR A 109 -2.03 -17.93 -8.67
N GLY A 110 -2.86 -16.90 -8.71
CA GLY A 110 -2.66 -15.76 -9.58
C GLY A 110 -3.13 -14.47 -8.94
N LEU A 111 -2.54 -13.35 -9.36
CA LEU A 111 -3.00 -12.04 -8.99
C LEU A 111 -3.99 -11.53 -10.02
N SER A 112 -5.06 -10.92 -9.52
CA SER A 112 -5.99 -10.11 -10.30
C SER A 112 -5.98 -8.71 -9.72
N ALA A 113 -5.90 -7.70 -10.59
CA ALA A 113 -5.92 -6.31 -10.14
C ALA A 113 -6.92 -5.50 -10.95
N ASN A 114 -7.49 -4.50 -10.29
CA ASN A 114 -8.37 -3.53 -10.91
C ASN A 114 -8.13 -2.13 -10.35
N LEU A 115 -8.37 -1.13 -11.18
CA LEU A 115 -8.36 0.28 -10.83
C LEU A 115 -9.75 0.84 -11.08
N ARG A 116 -10.35 1.43 -10.08
CA ARG A 116 -11.67 2.06 -10.14
C ARG A 116 -11.56 3.55 -9.91
N GLY A 117 -12.34 4.33 -10.63
CA GLY A 117 -12.51 5.75 -10.36
C GLY A 117 -13.40 6.02 -9.15
N VAL A 118 -13.43 7.25 -8.70
CA VAL A 118 -14.29 7.73 -7.59
C VAL A 118 -15.79 7.45 -7.84
N ASP A 119 -16.19 7.37 -9.09
CA ASP A 119 -17.54 7.02 -9.54
C ASP A 119 -17.83 5.50 -9.53
N GLY A 120 -16.85 4.69 -9.08
CA GLY A 120 -16.91 3.24 -9.06
C GLY A 120 -16.69 2.58 -10.42
N ASN A 121 -16.53 3.36 -11.50
CA ASN A 121 -16.27 2.83 -12.82
C ASN A 121 -14.91 2.16 -12.91
N LEU A 122 -14.88 1.01 -13.56
CA LEU A 122 -13.66 0.25 -13.78
C LEU A 122 -12.84 0.92 -14.90
N LEU A 123 -11.63 1.35 -14.57
CA LEU A 123 -10.74 2.05 -15.49
C LEU A 123 -9.71 1.11 -16.14
N PHE A 124 -9.08 0.29 -15.31
CA PHE A 124 -8.07 -0.69 -15.76
C PHE A 124 -8.23 -2.00 -15.01
N VAL A 125 -7.84 -3.09 -15.68
CA VAL A 125 -7.84 -4.46 -15.11
C VAL A 125 -6.63 -5.24 -15.63
N THR A 126 -6.29 -6.33 -14.94
CA THR A 126 -5.46 -7.38 -15.52
C THR A 126 -6.31 -8.20 -16.50
N ASP A 127 -5.85 -8.38 -17.74
CA ASP A 127 -6.54 -9.21 -18.74
C ASP A 127 -6.58 -10.69 -18.34
N THR A 128 -5.49 -11.15 -17.76
CA THR A 128 -5.33 -12.50 -17.25
C THR A 128 -4.76 -12.46 -15.85
N ARG A 129 -5.03 -13.49 -15.07
CA ARG A 129 -4.44 -13.63 -13.75
C ARG A 129 -2.93 -13.83 -13.89
N VAL A 130 -2.17 -12.99 -13.19
CA VAL A 130 -0.70 -13.04 -13.18
C VAL A 130 -0.25 -14.19 -12.29
N PRO A 131 0.41 -15.22 -12.81
CA PRO A 131 0.79 -16.37 -12.01
C PRO A 131 1.80 -15.97 -10.91
N VAL A 132 1.57 -16.45 -9.69
CA VAL A 132 2.45 -16.22 -8.55
C VAL A 132 2.63 -17.47 -7.73
N THR A 133 3.78 -17.58 -7.09
CA THR A 133 4.07 -18.61 -6.10
C THR A 133 4.11 -17.94 -4.73
N PRO A 134 3.10 -18.17 -3.86
CA PRO A 134 3.12 -17.66 -2.51
C PRO A 134 4.38 -18.17 -1.77
N GLY A 135 5.05 -17.26 -1.04
CA GLY A 135 6.32 -17.56 -0.38
C GLY A 135 7.58 -17.28 -1.21
N ASP A 136 7.43 -16.83 -2.46
CA ASP A 136 8.56 -16.32 -3.24
C ASP A 136 8.78 -14.84 -2.87
N ASP A 137 10.01 -14.44 -2.55
CA ASP A 137 10.39 -13.08 -2.18
C ASP A 137 10.51 -12.12 -3.39
N LYS A 138 10.26 -12.61 -4.60
CA LYS A 138 10.34 -11.80 -5.81
C LYS A 138 9.23 -10.79 -5.89
N VAL A 139 9.58 -9.56 -6.28
CA VAL A 139 8.60 -8.53 -6.63
C VAL A 139 7.91 -8.90 -7.94
N VAL A 140 6.59 -9.01 -7.90
CA VAL A 140 5.77 -9.35 -9.07
C VAL A 140 5.42 -8.07 -9.83
N GLU A 141 5.84 -7.97 -11.09
CA GLU A 141 5.49 -6.85 -11.95
C GLU A 141 4.50 -7.26 -13.02
N PHE A 142 3.45 -6.45 -13.22
CA PHE A 142 2.47 -6.72 -14.27
C PHE A 142 1.82 -5.47 -14.83
N ARG A 143 1.30 -5.63 -16.05
CA ARG A 143 0.59 -4.58 -16.75
C ARG A 143 -0.92 -4.76 -16.61
N MET A 144 -1.62 -3.64 -16.46
CA MET A 144 -3.08 -3.55 -16.55
C MET A 144 -3.48 -3.00 -17.93
N THR A 145 -4.64 -3.41 -18.38
CA THR A 145 -5.25 -2.98 -19.64
C THR A 145 -6.46 -2.11 -19.36
N ARG A 146 -6.65 -1.08 -20.18
CA ARG A 146 -7.79 -0.19 -20.07
C ARG A 146 -9.08 -0.91 -20.41
N VAL A 147 -10.10 -0.72 -19.56
CA VAL A 147 -11.45 -1.19 -19.85
C VAL A 147 -12.10 -0.25 -20.87
N SER A 148 -12.36 -0.76 -22.07
CA SER A 148 -13.16 -0.07 -23.05
C SER A 148 -14.63 -0.43 -22.81
N VAL A 149 -15.41 0.52 -22.31
CA VAL A 149 -16.87 0.34 -22.29
C VAL A 149 -17.32 0.48 -23.75
N PRO A 150 -17.90 -0.55 -24.38
CA PRO A 150 -18.49 -0.38 -25.70
C PRO A 150 -19.62 0.63 -25.55
N VAL A 151 -19.48 1.79 -26.19
CA VAL A 151 -20.57 2.75 -26.32
C VAL A 151 -21.64 2.05 -27.15
N SER A 152 -22.70 1.61 -26.50
CA SER A 152 -23.83 1.01 -27.21
C SER A 152 -24.44 2.07 -28.13
N PRO A 153 -24.49 1.85 -29.44
CA PRO A 153 -25.00 2.84 -30.40
C PRO A 153 -26.51 3.05 -30.31
N PHE A 154 -27.15 2.51 -29.28
CA PHE A 154 -28.62 2.40 -29.21
C PHE A 154 -29.36 3.60 -28.59
N VAL A 155 -28.67 4.69 -28.20
CA VAL A 155 -29.33 5.86 -27.55
C VAL A 155 -29.52 7.05 -28.51
N GLN A 156 -29.34 6.91 -29.81
CA GLN A 156 -29.49 8.06 -30.71
C GLN A 156 -30.80 8.12 -31.53
N ASN A 157 -31.85 7.41 -31.17
CA ASN A 157 -33.07 7.45 -32.01
C ASN A 157 -34.39 7.58 -31.25
N SER A 158 -34.44 8.39 -30.20
CA SER A 158 -35.72 8.79 -29.60
C SER A 158 -35.81 10.31 -29.43
N LEU A 159 -35.57 11.04 -30.50
CA LEU A 159 -36.12 12.39 -30.58
C LEU A 159 -37.59 12.26 -31.02
N PRO A 160 -38.55 12.74 -30.23
CA PRO A 160 -39.95 12.77 -30.67
C PRO A 160 -40.03 13.71 -31.87
N ARG A 161 -40.51 13.17 -33.00
CA ARG A 161 -40.83 13.94 -34.19
C ARG A 161 -42.06 14.79 -33.88
N TRP A 162 -41.87 16.04 -33.58
CA TRP A 162 -42.95 17.00 -33.53
C TRP A 162 -43.45 17.24 -34.95
N SER A 163 -44.61 16.68 -35.25
CA SER A 163 -45.34 17.04 -36.46
C SER A 163 -46.12 18.33 -36.21
N ALA A 164 -45.88 19.35 -37.05
CA ALA A 164 -46.65 20.56 -37.13
C ALA A 164 -48.04 20.33 -37.71
#